data_4ea6d4589519fcc57e0e4ba6801eab8f
#
_entry.id   4ea6d4589519fcc57e0e4ba6801eab8f
#
_cell.length_a   1.000
_cell.length_b   1.000
_cell.length_c   1.000
_cell.angle_alpha   90.00
_cell.angle_beta   90.00
_cell.angle_gamma   90.00
#
_symmetry.space_group_name_H-M   'P 1'
#
loop_
_entity.id
_entity.type
_entity.pdbx_description
1 polymer ?
#
loop_
_entity_poly.entity_id
_entity_poly.type
_entity_poly.pdbx_seq_one_letter_code
_entity_poly.pdbx_strand_id
1 'polypeptide(L)'
;IALYKEVEKFFYGNEEAKGLIGCKELEDVILMLCDDNFGNLRTLPTEEMRKHPGGYGMYYHFDYHGWPISYEWVNSTHLTKVWEQMTMAYDFGIRDLWIVNVGDICTQEFPLAYFLDLAYDFDRWGTKAINQTEYYTRQWIRQQFGSVFTDADLDRVYDLVDGYTRIAQARRPEAMNADVYDPVTDLETERLLAEVERLLAEAEELRKLVPEKMLTAFISLIYYPAVADLNLYQMQLYAGLN
;
A
#
# COMPACT_ATOMS: atom_id res chain seq x y z
N ILE A 1 19.33 4.37 13.40
CA ILE A 1 20.12 3.86 12.26
C ILE A 1 19.20 3.05 11.35
N ALA A 2 19.19 3.37 10.05
CA ALA A 2 18.46 2.58 9.05
C ALA A 2 19.30 1.40 8.59
N LEU A 3 18.78 0.20 8.75
CA LEU A 3 19.37 -1.05 8.28
C LEU A 3 18.75 -1.39 6.91
N TYR A 4 19.15 -0.63 5.89
CA TYR A 4 18.56 -0.70 4.56
C TYR A 4 19.55 -1.29 3.56
N LYS A 5 19.12 -2.32 2.83
CA LYS A 5 19.85 -2.96 1.72
C LYS A 5 21.36 -3.20 2.03
N GLU A 6 22.21 -2.40 1.41
CA GLU A 6 23.67 -2.50 1.50
C GLU A 6 24.23 -2.25 2.89
N VAL A 7 23.48 -1.58 3.78
CA VAL A 7 23.90 -1.31 5.16
C VAL A 7 23.74 -2.55 6.05
N GLU A 8 22.83 -3.46 5.73
CA GLU A 8 22.57 -4.68 6.51
C GLU A 8 23.83 -5.51 6.75
N LYS A 9 24.69 -5.67 5.74
CA LYS A 9 25.94 -6.43 5.86
C LYS A 9 26.93 -5.86 6.87
N PHE A 10 26.91 -4.55 7.11
CA PHE A 10 27.75 -3.91 8.11
C PHE A 10 27.20 -4.10 9.52
N PHE A 11 25.90 -4.22 9.66
CA PHE A 11 25.26 -4.48 10.94
C PHE A 11 25.38 -5.95 11.36
N TYR A 12 25.03 -6.89 10.47
CA TYR A 12 25.11 -8.33 10.77
C TYR A 12 26.50 -8.90 10.69
N GLY A 13 27.38 -8.29 9.89
CA GLY A 13 28.72 -8.81 9.60
C GLY A 13 28.70 -9.97 8.59
N ASN A 14 29.88 -10.53 8.35
CA ASN A 14 30.11 -11.67 7.47
C ASN A 14 31.31 -12.48 7.98
N GLU A 15 31.79 -13.45 7.19
CA GLU A 15 32.92 -14.28 7.53
C GLU A 15 34.24 -13.48 7.71
N GLU A 16 34.38 -12.33 7.06
CA GLU A 16 35.59 -11.51 7.03
C GLU A 16 35.57 -10.39 8.09
N ALA A 17 34.40 -9.93 8.50
CA ALA A 17 34.25 -8.79 9.40
C ALA A 17 33.10 -8.97 10.38
N LYS A 18 33.40 -8.77 11.68
CA LYS A 18 32.36 -8.74 12.71
C LYS A 18 31.44 -7.55 12.46
N GLY A 19 30.11 -7.80 12.48
CA GLY A 19 29.11 -6.76 12.38
C GLY A 19 28.96 -5.92 13.65
N LEU A 20 28.09 -4.93 13.58
CA LEU A 20 27.78 -4.03 14.70
C LEU A 20 26.69 -4.57 15.63
N ILE A 21 26.14 -5.74 15.36
CA ILE A 21 25.14 -6.37 16.23
C ILE A 21 25.74 -6.60 17.62
N GLY A 22 25.06 -6.13 18.66
CA GLY A 22 25.54 -6.19 20.05
C GLY A 22 26.63 -5.16 20.39
N CYS A 23 26.87 -4.16 19.53
CA CYS A 23 27.75 -3.03 19.82
C CYS A 23 27.09 -2.14 20.89
N LYS A 24 27.84 -1.86 21.96
CA LYS A 24 27.31 -1.08 23.09
C LYS A 24 26.96 0.36 22.74
N GLU A 25 27.67 0.93 21.78
CA GLU A 25 27.43 2.29 21.28
C GLU A 25 26.11 2.42 20.54
N LEU A 26 25.44 1.30 20.23
CA LEU A 26 24.11 1.27 19.63
C LEU A 26 22.98 0.96 20.60
N GLU A 27 23.25 0.71 21.88
CA GLU A 27 22.22 0.32 22.86
C GLU A 27 21.06 1.33 22.97
N ASP A 28 21.33 2.62 22.82
CA ASP A 28 20.34 3.70 22.90
C ASP A 28 19.81 4.14 21.51
N VAL A 29 20.09 3.39 20.46
CA VAL A 29 19.76 3.77 19.09
C VAL A 29 18.64 2.91 18.56
N ILE A 30 17.55 3.53 18.04
CA ILE A 30 16.51 2.79 17.32
C ILE A 30 17.10 2.17 16.05
N LEU A 31 16.95 0.86 15.92
CA LEU A 31 17.35 0.11 14.73
C LEU A 31 16.15 0.03 13.78
N MET A 32 16.21 0.78 12.70
CA MET A 32 15.13 0.84 11.72
C MET A 32 15.36 -0.22 10.63
N LEU A 33 14.52 -1.25 10.64
CA LEU A 33 14.45 -2.27 9.59
C LEU A 33 13.69 -1.72 8.38
N CYS A 34 13.75 -2.42 7.26
CA CYS A 34 13.04 -2.01 6.05
C CYS A 34 12.32 -3.19 5.40
N ASP A 35 11.33 -2.85 4.57
CA ASP A 35 10.72 -3.79 3.65
C ASP A 35 11.63 -4.08 2.44
N ASP A 36 11.13 -4.85 1.47
CA ASP A 36 11.83 -5.15 0.23
C ASP A 36 11.71 -4.04 -0.83
N ASN A 37 11.22 -2.86 -0.47
CA ASN A 37 10.79 -1.73 -1.28
C ASN A 37 9.46 -1.93 -2.01
N PHE A 38 8.84 -3.09 -1.90
CA PHE A 38 7.58 -3.43 -2.57
C PHE A 38 6.46 -3.76 -1.57
N GLY A 39 6.64 -3.35 -0.32
CA GLY A 39 5.66 -3.52 0.75
C GLY A 39 5.67 -4.91 1.39
N ASN A 40 6.73 -5.71 1.25
CA ASN A 40 6.89 -6.97 1.96
C ASN A 40 8.03 -6.86 2.98
N LEU A 41 7.78 -7.24 4.22
CA LEU A 41 8.82 -7.23 5.26
C LEU A 41 9.91 -8.25 4.92
N ARG A 42 11.16 -7.82 5.02
CA ARG A 42 12.34 -8.67 4.74
C ARG A 42 12.87 -9.34 5.99
N THR A 43 12.97 -8.58 7.07
CA THR A 43 13.59 -8.99 8.31
C THR A 43 12.72 -8.61 9.48
N LEU A 44 12.54 -9.54 10.39
CA LEU A 44 11.84 -9.32 11.66
C LEU A 44 12.81 -9.63 12.82
N PRO A 45 12.77 -8.87 13.92
CA PRO A 45 13.62 -9.14 15.06
C PRO A 45 13.35 -10.51 15.66
N THR A 46 14.41 -11.30 15.85
CA THR A 46 14.38 -12.54 16.63
C THR A 46 14.08 -12.25 18.10
N GLU A 47 13.75 -13.25 18.91
CA GLU A 47 13.55 -13.08 20.36
C GLU A 47 14.75 -12.44 21.04
N GLU A 48 15.98 -12.78 20.61
CA GLU A 48 17.20 -12.18 21.15
C GLU A 48 17.35 -10.71 20.71
N MET A 49 17.11 -10.41 19.44
CA MET A 49 17.17 -9.04 18.94
C MET A 49 16.17 -8.12 19.63
N ARG A 50 14.96 -8.62 19.96
CA ARG A 50 13.93 -7.84 20.69
C ARG A 50 14.33 -7.36 22.07
N LYS A 51 15.45 -7.86 22.62
CA LYS A 51 16.01 -7.38 23.87
C LYS A 51 16.87 -6.11 23.71
N HIS A 52 17.06 -5.64 22.49
CA HIS A 52 17.79 -4.40 22.20
C HIS A 52 17.09 -3.19 22.86
N PRO A 53 17.78 -2.46 23.76
CA PRO A 53 17.13 -1.41 24.57
C PRO A 53 16.65 -0.23 23.75
N GLY A 54 17.34 0.11 22.67
CA GLY A 54 17.01 1.23 21.78
C GLY A 54 15.74 1.01 20.96
N GLY A 55 15.22 -0.23 20.89
CA GLY A 55 14.01 -0.57 20.17
C GLY A 55 14.17 -0.66 18.65
N TYR A 56 13.04 -0.90 17.97
CA TYR A 56 13.00 -1.11 16.53
C TYR A 56 12.00 -0.24 15.82
N GLY A 57 12.39 0.25 14.62
CA GLY A 57 11.54 0.94 13.68
C GLY A 57 11.39 0.19 12.36
N MET A 58 10.44 0.65 11.52
CA MET A 58 10.21 0.16 10.17
C MET A 58 10.25 1.31 9.16
N TYR A 59 10.98 1.11 8.07
CA TYR A 59 10.91 1.92 6.87
C TYR A 59 10.13 1.16 5.80
N TYR A 60 8.93 1.61 5.52
CA TYR A 60 7.95 0.97 4.64
C TYR A 60 7.75 1.78 3.36
N HIS A 61 7.33 1.15 2.25
CA HIS A 61 7.18 1.83 0.96
C HIS A 61 5.78 1.68 0.39
N PHE A 62 5.16 2.82 0.03
CA PHE A 62 4.03 2.91 -0.89
C PHE A 62 4.49 3.27 -2.30
N ASP A 63 5.66 3.85 -2.41
CA ASP A 63 6.30 4.34 -3.61
C ASP A 63 7.79 3.99 -3.56
N TYR A 64 8.38 3.66 -4.71
CA TYR A 64 9.80 3.32 -4.77
C TYR A 64 10.43 3.76 -6.09
N HIS A 65 11.48 4.56 -6.00
CA HIS A 65 12.34 4.90 -7.12
C HIS A 65 13.63 4.06 -7.09
N GLY A 66 13.80 3.15 -8.05
CA GLY A 66 15.01 2.34 -8.09
C GLY A 66 14.91 1.06 -8.91
N TRP A 67 15.94 0.25 -8.77
CA TRP A 67 16.06 -1.03 -9.46
C TRP A 67 15.47 -2.17 -8.61
N PRO A 68 14.88 -3.25 -9.17
CA PRO A 68 14.80 -3.58 -10.61
C PRO A 68 13.73 -2.82 -11.39
N ILE A 69 12.73 -2.26 -10.72
CA ILE A 69 11.66 -1.47 -11.33
C ILE A 69 11.18 -0.42 -10.32
N SER A 70 11.01 0.81 -10.77
CA SER A 70 10.33 1.84 -9.99
C SER A 70 8.82 1.63 -10.03
N TYR A 71 8.12 2.01 -8.96
CA TYR A 71 6.69 2.18 -8.96
C TYR A 71 6.38 3.52 -8.27
N GLU A 72 6.08 4.50 -9.12
CA GLU A 72 5.88 5.91 -8.78
C GLU A 72 4.57 6.42 -9.40
N TRP A 73 3.72 5.48 -9.86
CA TRP A 73 2.45 5.78 -10.49
C TRP A 73 1.50 6.43 -9.48
N VAL A 74 0.21 6.34 -9.67
CA VAL A 74 -0.77 7.01 -8.83
C VAL A 74 -0.83 6.37 -7.44
N ASN A 75 -1.85 5.58 -7.16
CA ASN A 75 -1.96 4.77 -5.94
C ASN A 75 -2.15 3.30 -6.32
N SER A 76 -1.22 2.46 -5.93
CA SER A 76 -1.29 1.01 -6.13
C SER A 76 -1.28 0.22 -4.82
N THR A 77 -1.63 0.88 -3.69
CA THR A 77 -1.56 0.29 -2.36
C THR A 77 -2.95 -0.13 -1.88
N HIS A 78 -3.14 -1.44 -1.65
CA HIS A 78 -4.32 -1.98 -1.01
C HIS A 78 -4.13 -2.07 0.51
N LEU A 79 -5.08 -1.56 1.31
CA LEU A 79 -4.92 -1.43 2.77
C LEU A 79 -4.70 -2.77 3.48
N THR A 80 -5.27 -3.86 2.98
CA THR A 80 -5.08 -5.20 3.57
C THR A 80 -3.61 -5.60 3.59
N LYS A 81 -2.84 -5.22 2.56
CA LYS A 81 -1.40 -5.47 2.53
C LYS A 81 -0.67 -4.67 3.61
N VAL A 82 -1.01 -3.40 3.76
CA VAL A 82 -0.45 -2.53 4.81
C VAL A 82 -0.76 -3.09 6.20
N TRP A 83 -2.02 -3.46 6.42
CA TRP A 83 -2.45 -4.07 7.68
C TRP A 83 -1.68 -5.35 7.99
N GLU A 84 -1.60 -6.28 7.04
CA GLU A 84 -0.90 -7.55 7.21
C GLU A 84 0.56 -7.33 7.62
N GLN A 85 1.27 -6.50 6.89
CA GLN A 85 2.71 -6.30 7.09
C GLN A 85 2.99 -5.50 8.36
N MET A 86 2.27 -4.42 8.62
CA MET A 86 2.55 -3.57 9.76
C MET A 86 2.05 -4.17 11.09
N THR A 87 0.99 -4.97 11.09
CA THR A 87 0.59 -5.73 12.28
C THR A 87 1.61 -6.82 12.60
N MET A 88 2.16 -7.48 11.59
CA MET A 88 3.26 -8.42 11.77
C MET A 88 4.50 -7.72 12.32
N ALA A 89 4.89 -6.56 11.77
CA ALA A 89 6.00 -5.76 12.29
C ALA A 89 5.81 -5.45 13.79
N TYR A 90 4.63 -4.96 14.16
CA TYR A 90 4.29 -4.63 15.54
C TYR A 90 4.36 -5.83 16.48
N ASP A 91 3.85 -6.99 16.06
CA ASP A 91 3.87 -8.24 16.82
C ASP A 91 5.28 -8.75 17.08
N PHE A 92 6.19 -8.48 16.15
CA PHE A 92 7.60 -8.82 16.27
C PHE A 92 8.44 -7.73 17.00
N GLY A 93 7.77 -6.71 17.58
CA GLY A 93 8.43 -5.71 18.44
C GLY A 93 8.93 -4.47 17.71
N ILE A 94 8.54 -4.24 16.47
CA ILE A 94 8.86 -3.03 15.70
C ILE A 94 7.80 -1.96 16.01
N ARG A 95 8.03 -1.15 17.05
CA ARG A 95 6.99 -0.28 17.63
C ARG A 95 7.42 1.17 17.84
N ASP A 96 8.73 1.45 17.78
CA ASP A 96 9.25 2.73 18.30
C ASP A 96 9.27 3.83 17.24
N LEU A 97 9.37 3.44 15.95
CA LEU A 97 9.41 4.37 14.83
C LEU A 97 8.90 3.73 13.56
N TRP A 98 7.87 4.30 12.96
CA TRP A 98 7.41 3.92 11.62
C TRP A 98 7.56 5.09 10.66
N ILE A 99 8.24 4.83 9.54
CA ILE A 99 8.41 5.77 8.43
C ILE A 99 7.85 5.10 7.19
N VAL A 100 7.08 5.84 6.39
CA VAL A 100 6.60 5.38 5.10
C VAL A 100 7.08 6.32 4.00
N ASN A 101 7.68 5.75 2.95
CA ASN A 101 7.96 6.45 1.70
C ASN A 101 6.68 6.46 0.85
N VAL A 102 6.21 7.65 0.50
CA VAL A 102 4.98 7.86 -0.27
C VAL A 102 5.25 8.52 -1.63
N GLY A 103 6.50 8.89 -1.93
CA GLY A 103 6.80 9.73 -3.08
C GLY A 103 6.06 11.06 -2.98
N ASP A 104 5.08 11.28 -3.85
CA ASP A 104 4.16 12.41 -3.76
C ASP A 104 2.98 12.10 -2.84
N ILE A 105 2.61 13.04 -1.97
CA ILE A 105 1.45 12.89 -1.07
C ILE A 105 0.15 12.87 -1.89
N CYS A 106 0.07 13.68 -2.94
CA CYS A 106 -1.09 13.69 -3.83
C CYS A 106 -1.33 12.29 -4.41
N THR A 107 -2.56 11.83 -4.34
CA THR A 107 -3.04 10.48 -4.68
C THR A 107 -2.72 9.38 -3.66
N GLN A 108 -1.79 9.60 -2.74
CA GLN A 108 -1.47 8.67 -1.67
C GLN A 108 -2.17 9.00 -0.32
N GLU A 109 -3.04 10.01 -0.30
CA GLU A 109 -3.70 10.47 0.94
C GLU A 109 -4.48 9.37 1.65
N PHE A 110 -5.18 8.52 0.89
CA PHE A 110 -5.97 7.42 1.44
C PHE A 110 -5.12 6.36 2.17
N PRO A 111 -4.13 5.72 1.53
CA PRO A 111 -3.31 4.73 2.21
C PRO A 111 -2.42 5.37 3.29
N LEU A 112 -1.98 6.62 3.10
CA LEU A 112 -1.20 7.35 4.10
C LEU A 112 -2.02 7.63 5.36
N ALA A 113 -3.28 8.05 5.22
CA ALA A 113 -4.18 8.25 6.36
C ALA A 113 -4.32 6.96 7.17
N TYR A 114 -4.54 5.82 6.51
CA TYR A 114 -4.61 4.52 7.19
C TYR A 114 -3.32 4.16 7.92
N PHE A 115 -2.17 4.33 7.27
CA PHE A 115 -0.88 4.00 7.87
C PHE A 115 -0.62 4.83 9.14
N LEU A 116 -0.94 6.12 9.11
CA LEU A 116 -0.77 7.01 10.24
C LEU A 116 -1.77 6.71 11.37
N ASP A 117 -3.03 6.43 11.05
CA ASP A 117 -4.04 6.04 12.03
C ASP A 117 -3.71 4.68 12.68
N LEU A 118 -3.21 3.72 11.90
CA LEU A 118 -2.73 2.44 12.39
C LEU A 118 -1.55 2.60 13.37
N ALA A 119 -0.61 3.49 13.04
CA ALA A 119 0.54 3.79 13.89
C ALA A 119 0.14 4.53 15.18
N TYR A 120 -0.84 5.44 15.09
CA TYR A 120 -1.30 6.25 16.20
C TYR A 120 -2.17 5.47 17.21
N ASP A 121 -3.09 4.64 16.70
CA ASP A 121 -4.01 3.83 17.53
C ASP A 121 -4.03 2.38 17.04
N PHE A 122 -2.92 1.69 17.35
CA PHE A 122 -2.75 0.30 16.94
C PHE A 122 -3.79 -0.63 17.57
N ASP A 123 -4.21 -0.37 18.81
CA ASP A 123 -5.21 -1.18 19.49
C ASP A 123 -6.56 -1.17 18.78
N ARG A 124 -6.87 -0.07 18.11
CA ARG A 124 -8.08 0.09 17.32
C ARG A 124 -7.96 -0.53 15.93
N TRP A 125 -6.87 -0.25 15.20
CA TRP A 125 -6.78 -0.54 13.78
C TRP A 125 -5.94 -1.76 13.44
N GLY A 126 -5.02 -2.14 14.35
CA GLY A 126 -4.09 -3.25 14.20
C GLY A 126 -4.47 -4.51 14.94
N THR A 127 -5.73 -4.66 15.39
CA THR A 127 -6.09 -5.83 16.21
C THR A 127 -5.82 -7.14 15.50
N LYS A 128 -5.32 -8.12 16.25
CA LYS A 128 -4.89 -9.43 15.75
C LYS A 128 -6.05 -10.33 15.31
N ALA A 129 -7.27 -10.02 15.74
CA ALA A 129 -8.39 -10.92 15.56
C ALA A 129 -9.17 -10.69 14.26
N ILE A 130 -9.29 -9.44 13.81
CA ILE A 130 -10.15 -9.08 12.66
C ILE A 130 -9.49 -7.96 11.89
N ASN A 131 -9.29 -8.17 10.58
CA ASN A 131 -8.94 -7.11 9.67
C ASN A 131 -10.08 -6.10 9.55
N GLN A 132 -9.81 -4.84 9.85
CA GLN A 132 -10.81 -3.75 9.81
C GLN A 132 -10.60 -2.79 8.63
N THR A 133 -9.82 -3.16 7.63
CA THR A 133 -9.52 -2.28 6.48
C THR A 133 -10.76 -1.92 5.68
N GLU A 134 -11.72 -2.84 5.52
CA GLU A 134 -13.02 -2.51 4.92
C GLU A 134 -13.75 -1.44 5.73
N TYR A 135 -13.88 -1.65 7.04
CA TYR A 135 -14.54 -0.68 7.92
C TYR A 135 -13.83 0.68 7.88
N TYR A 136 -12.51 0.70 7.91
CA TYR A 136 -11.72 1.93 7.79
C TYR A 136 -11.99 2.64 6.48
N THR A 137 -11.93 1.93 5.35
CA THR A 137 -12.17 2.49 4.00
C THR A 137 -13.55 3.14 3.91
N ARG A 138 -14.59 2.44 4.41
CA ARG A 138 -15.97 2.97 4.43
C ARG A 138 -16.09 4.22 5.31
N GLN A 139 -15.43 4.25 6.47
CA GLN A 139 -15.42 5.43 7.34
C GLN A 139 -14.66 6.59 6.71
N TRP A 140 -13.51 6.36 6.08
CA TRP A 140 -12.75 7.38 5.39
C TRP A 140 -13.56 7.99 4.23
N ILE A 141 -14.17 7.16 3.38
CA ILE A 141 -15.05 7.62 2.28
C ILE A 141 -16.20 8.44 2.82
N ARG A 142 -16.88 7.98 3.88
CA ARG A 142 -17.99 8.70 4.52
C ARG A 142 -17.52 10.03 5.09
N GLN A 143 -16.36 10.10 5.69
CA GLN A 143 -15.80 11.34 6.22
C GLN A 143 -15.57 12.38 5.11
N GLN A 144 -15.07 11.95 3.95
CA GLN A 144 -14.79 12.84 2.82
C GLN A 144 -16.06 13.23 2.06
N PHE A 145 -16.95 12.29 1.81
CA PHE A 145 -18.05 12.45 0.84
C PHE A 145 -19.44 12.17 1.39
N GLY A 146 -19.60 11.91 2.68
CA GLY A 146 -20.92 11.62 3.28
C GLY A 146 -21.92 12.77 3.24
N SER A 147 -21.46 14.00 2.97
CA SER A 147 -22.34 15.15 2.72
C SER A 147 -22.80 15.27 1.26
N VAL A 148 -22.26 14.44 0.37
CA VAL A 148 -22.47 14.50 -1.08
C VAL A 148 -23.29 13.31 -1.56
N PHE A 149 -22.93 12.10 -1.11
CA PHE A 149 -23.48 10.84 -1.58
C PHE A 149 -24.51 10.24 -0.61
N THR A 150 -25.46 9.49 -1.16
CA THR A 150 -26.30 8.59 -0.38
C THR A 150 -25.51 7.40 0.16
N ASP A 151 -26.04 6.65 1.12
CA ASP A 151 -25.39 5.45 1.63
C ASP A 151 -25.10 4.43 0.51
N ALA A 152 -26.05 4.26 -0.42
CA ALA A 152 -25.86 3.39 -1.57
C ALA A 152 -24.72 3.86 -2.50
N ASP A 153 -24.58 5.18 -2.71
CA ASP A 153 -23.48 5.71 -3.52
C ASP A 153 -22.14 5.61 -2.78
N LEU A 154 -22.12 5.76 -1.45
CA LEU A 154 -20.91 5.52 -0.64
C LEU A 154 -20.43 4.07 -0.75
N ASP A 155 -21.35 3.09 -0.80
CA ASP A 155 -21.03 1.69 -1.05
C ASP A 155 -20.40 1.50 -2.44
N ARG A 156 -20.91 2.18 -3.46
CA ARG A 156 -20.35 2.17 -4.82
C ARG A 156 -18.93 2.79 -4.85
N VAL A 157 -18.70 3.88 -4.12
CA VAL A 157 -17.36 4.48 -3.98
C VAL A 157 -16.41 3.50 -3.29
N TYR A 158 -16.88 2.78 -2.26
CA TYR A 158 -16.10 1.72 -1.62
C TYR A 158 -15.70 0.62 -2.63
N ASP A 159 -16.67 0.11 -3.39
CA ASP A 159 -16.41 -0.94 -4.40
C ASP A 159 -15.39 -0.49 -5.45
N LEU A 160 -15.45 0.79 -5.86
CA LEU A 160 -14.46 1.37 -6.77
C LEU A 160 -13.05 1.41 -6.14
N VAL A 161 -12.94 1.92 -4.91
CA VAL A 161 -11.64 2.06 -4.21
C VAL A 161 -11.03 0.70 -3.90
N ASP A 162 -11.81 -0.24 -3.37
CA ASP A 162 -11.35 -1.62 -3.11
C ASP A 162 -10.95 -2.32 -4.40
N GLY A 163 -11.80 -2.22 -5.44
CA GLY A 163 -11.59 -2.90 -6.70
C GLY A 163 -10.30 -2.46 -7.40
N TYR A 164 -10.10 -1.15 -7.61
CA TYR A 164 -8.90 -0.70 -8.31
C TYR A 164 -7.62 -0.94 -7.51
N THR A 165 -7.64 -0.70 -6.18
CA THR A 165 -6.44 -0.92 -5.37
C THR A 165 -6.07 -2.40 -5.26
N ARG A 166 -7.06 -3.30 -5.25
CA ARG A 166 -6.84 -4.75 -5.29
C ARG A 166 -6.19 -5.17 -6.61
N ILE A 167 -6.67 -4.66 -7.74
CA ILE A 167 -6.09 -4.93 -9.07
C ILE A 167 -4.65 -4.40 -9.12
N ALA A 168 -4.44 -3.15 -8.75
CA ALA A 168 -3.13 -2.52 -8.76
C ALA A 168 -2.11 -3.16 -7.79
N GLN A 169 -2.58 -3.67 -6.64
CA GLN A 169 -1.72 -4.40 -5.70
C GLN A 169 -1.37 -5.81 -6.20
N ALA A 170 -2.27 -6.47 -6.93
CA ALA A 170 -2.00 -7.80 -7.49
C ALA A 170 -0.88 -7.76 -8.56
N ARG A 171 -0.87 -6.73 -9.36
CA ARG A 171 0.20 -6.43 -10.31
C ARG A 171 0.33 -4.93 -10.47
N ARG A 172 1.43 -4.34 -10.06
CA ARG A 172 1.59 -2.88 -10.11
C ARG A 172 1.54 -2.36 -11.56
N PRO A 173 0.98 -1.16 -11.78
CA PRO A 173 0.83 -0.58 -13.13
C PRO A 173 2.12 -0.59 -13.96
N GLU A 174 3.25 -0.23 -13.35
CA GLU A 174 4.56 -0.18 -14.02
C GLU A 174 5.08 -1.56 -14.44
N ALA A 175 4.56 -2.60 -13.83
CA ALA A 175 4.91 -3.99 -14.15
C ALA A 175 3.88 -4.66 -15.10
N MET A 176 2.84 -3.92 -15.53
CA MET A 176 1.85 -4.39 -16.49
C MET A 176 2.39 -4.37 -17.92
N ASN A 177 2.09 -5.41 -18.65
CA ASN A 177 2.27 -5.50 -20.10
C ASN A 177 1.28 -6.50 -20.68
N ALA A 178 1.24 -6.64 -22.01
CA ALA A 178 0.29 -7.48 -22.73
C ALA A 178 0.37 -8.98 -22.40
N ASP A 179 1.50 -9.45 -21.88
CA ASP A 179 1.75 -10.88 -21.63
C ASP A 179 1.53 -11.30 -20.17
N VAL A 180 1.09 -10.39 -19.30
CA VAL A 180 0.96 -10.67 -17.85
C VAL A 180 -0.18 -11.63 -17.55
N TYR A 181 -1.31 -11.47 -18.23
CA TYR A 181 -2.51 -12.29 -18.05
C TYR A 181 -2.76 -13.12 -19.31
N ASP A 182 -3.03 -14.42 -19.11
CA ASP A 182 -3.21 -15.34 -20.22
C ASP A 182 -4.62 -15.20 -20.86
N PRO A 183 -4.73 -14.89 -22.16
CA PRO A 183 -6.01 -14.79 -22.83
C PRO A 183 -6.65 -16.14 -23.17
N VAL A 184 -5.91 -17.25 -23.06
CA VAL A 184 -6.37 -18.59 -23.46
C VAL A 184 -6.72 -19.46 -22.27
N THR A 185 -5.85 -19.50 -21.27
CA THR A 185 -6.02 -20.34 -20.09
C THR A 185 -6.95 -19.65 -19.08
N ASP A 186 -8.04 -20.32 -18.71
CA ASP A 186 -9.00 -19.84 -17.72
C ASP A 186 -9.68 -18.50 -17.99
N LEU A 187 -9.53 -17.93 -19.20
CA LEU A 187 -10.07 -16.63 -19.60
C LEU A 187 -9.69 -15.50 -18.63
N GLU A 188 -8.44 -15.52 -18.16
CA GLU A 188 -7.97 -14.61 -17.12
C GLU A 188 -8.01 -13.15 -17.60
N THR A 189 -7.56 -12.91 -18.83
CA THR A 189 -7.57 -11.58 -19.46
C THR A 189 -8.98 -11.03 -19.60
N GLU A 190 -9.93 -11.82 -20.12
CA GLU A 190 -11.31 -11.38 -20.32
C GLU A 190 -12.05 -11.09 -19.00
N ARG A 191 -11.81 -11.93 -17.98
CA ARG A 191 -12.42 -11.71 -16.65
C ARG A 191 -11.93 -10.45 -16.00
N LEU A 192 -10.60 -10.21 -16.06
CA LEU A 192 -10.03 -8.98 -15.51
C LEU A 192 -10.47 -7.76 -16.32
N LEU A 193 -10.52 -7.86 -17.65
CA LEU A 193 -10.99 -6.77 -18.51
C LEU A 193 -12.45 -6.39 -18.20
N ALA A 194 -13.33 -7.37 -18.03
CA ALA A 194 -14.71 -7.12 -17.66
C ALA A 194 -14.84 -6.37 -16.29
N GLU A 195 -14.01 -6.73 -15.31
CA GLU A 195 -13.98 -6.04 -14.02
C GLU A 195 -13.42 -4.61 -14.14
N VAL A 196 -12.36 -4.41 -14.90
CA VAL A 196 -11.77 -3.09 -15.19
C VAL A 196 -12.79 -2.19 -15.88
N GLU A 197 -13.50 -2.67 -16.89
CA GLU A 197 -14.53 -1.91 -17.61
C GLU A 197 -15.72 -1.55 -16.72
N ARG A 198 -16.14 -2.48 -15.86
CA ARG A 198 -17.19 -2.23 -14.87
C ARG A 198 -16.78 -1.10 -13.92
N LEU A 199 -15.56 -1.13 -13.39
CA LEU A 199 -15.06 -0.12 -12.46
C LEU A 199 -14.87 1.24 -13.14
N LEU A 200 -14.40 1.28 -14.38
CA LEU A 200 -14.30 2.52 -15.17
C LEU A 200 -15.67 3.15 -15.41
N ALA A 201 -16.67 2.35 -15.79
CA ALA A 201 -18.04 2.84 -15.98
C ALA A 201 -18.61 3.37 -14.66
N GLU A 202 -18.35 2.69 -13.55
CA GLU A 202 -18.79 3.09 -12.22
C GLU A 202 -18.17 4.43 -11.79
N ALA A 203 -16.85 4.61 -12.03
CA ALA A 203 -16.17 5.87 -11.74
C ALA A 203 -16.79 7.06 -12.49
N GLU A 204 -17.14 6.87 -13.77
CA GLU A 204 -17.79 7.90 -14.58
C GLU A 204 -19.19 8.25 -14.08
N GLU A 205 -19.99 7.25 -13.66
CA GLU A 205 -21.33 7.51 -13.12
C GLU A 205 -21.25 8.24 -11.77
N LEU A 206 -20.36 7.81 -10.88
CA LEU A 206 -20.14 8.48 -9.58
C LEU A 206 -19.71 9.94 -9.77
N ARG A 207 -18.80 10.20 -10.71
CA ARG A 207 -18.32 11.57 -11.00
C ARG A 207 -19.46 12.53 -11.37
N LYS A 208 -20.46 12.05 -12.11
CA LYS A 208 -21.63 12.85 -12.51
C LYS A 208 -22.53 13.26 -11.35
N LEU A 209 -22.49 12.50 -10.24
CA LEU A 209 -23.30 12.79 -9.04
C LEU A 209 -22.67 13.85 -8.15
N VAL A 210 -21.36 14.15 -8.34
CA VAL A 210 -20.61 15.05 -7.46
C VAL A 210 -20.92 16.52 -7.78
N PRO A 211 -21.37 17.33 -6.80
CA PRO A 211 -21.55 18.77 -6.98
C PRO A 211 -20.21 19.46 -7.32
N GLU A 212 -20.29 20.52 -8.15
CA GLU A 212 -19.11 21.27 -8.63
C GLU A 212 -18.13 21.66 -7.50
N LYS A 213 -18.64 22.10 -6.36
CA LYS A 213 -17.85 22.51 -5.20
C LYS A 213 -16.98 21.38 -4.60
N MET A 214 -17.34 20.11 -4.81
CA MET A 214 -16.63 18.92 -4.32
C MET A 214 -15.91 18.17 -5.44
N LEU A 215 -16.10 18.56 -6.68
CA LEU A 215 -15.62 17.82 -7.85
C LEU A 215 -14.10 17.69 -7.85
N THR A 216 -13.37 18.75 -7.53
CA THR A 216 -11.89 18.72 -7.48
C THR A 216 -11.40 17.72 -6.42
N ALA A 217 -12.01 17.71 -5.23
CA ALA A 217 -11.66 16.77 -4.17
C ALA A 217 -11.94 15.32 -4.58
N PHE A 218 -13.11 15.07 -5.19
CA PHE A 218 -13.46 13.74 -5.67
C PHE A 218 -12.54 13.27 -6.79
N ILE A 219 -12.19 14.14 -7.73
CA ILE A 219 -11.24 13.83 -8.80
C ILE A 219 -9.89 13.46 -8.20
N SER A 220 -9.36 14.26 -7.28
CA SER A 220 -8.04 14.02 -6.69
C SER A 220 -7.97 12.74 -5.84
N LEU A 221 -8.97 12.52 -4.99
CA LEU A 221 -8.93 11.46 -3.99
C LEU A 221 -9.44 10.10 -4.47
N ILE A 222 -10.35 10.08 -5.45
CA ILE A 222 -11.05 8.86 -5.87
C ILE A 222 -10.93 8.63 -7.38
N TYR A 223 -11.43 9.58 -8.18
CA TYR A 223 -11.62 9.37 -9.62
C TYR A 223 -10.30 9.21 -10.36
N TYR A 224 -9.36 10.15 -10.19
CA TYR A 224 -8.08 10.12 -10.90
C TYR A 224 -7.22 8.91 -10.53
N PRO A 225 -7.00 8.56 -9.24
CA PRO A 225 -6.28 7.35 -8.90
C PRO A 225 -6.88 6.08 -9.54
N ALA A 226 -8.20 5.92 -9.43
CA ALA A 226 -8.87 4.74 -9.98
C ALA A 226 -8.79 4.68 -11.51
N VAL A 227 -9.14 5.79 -12.19
CA VAL A 227 -9.23 5.82 -13.66
C VAL A 227 -7.85 5.78 -14.31
N ALA A 228 -6.82 6.38 -13.72
CA ALA A 228 -5.45 6.30 -14.22
C ALA A 228 -4.94 4.86 -14.24
N ASP A 229 -5.10 4.14 -13.13
CA ASP A 229 -4.69 2.73 -13.03
C ASP A 229 -5.51 1.87 -13.98
N LEU A 230 -6.85 1.93 -13.89
CA LEU A 230 -7.74 1.08 -14.66
C LEU A 230 -7.59 1.25 -16.18
N ASN A 231 -7.38 2.48 -16.68
CA ASN A 231 -7.13 2.71 -18.12
C ASN A 231 -5.81 2.07 -18.59
N LEU A 232 -4.78 2.08 -17.76
CA LEU A 232 -3.53 1.40 -18.09
C LEU A 232 -3.73 -0.11 -18.19
N TYR A 233 -4.46 -0.71 -17.23
CA TYR A 233 -4.82 -2.13 -17.29
C TYR A 233 -5.66 -2.44 -18.53
N GLN A 234 -6.70 -1.65 -18.79
CA GLN A 234 -7.55 -1.83 -19.97
C GLN A 234 -6.73 -1.84 -21.26
N MET A 235 -5.83 -0.89 -21.42
CA MET A 235 -4.94 -0.80 -22.59
C MET A 235 -4.08 -2.06 -22.75
N GLN A 236 -3.45 -2.53 -21.68
CA GLN A 236 -2.58 -3.71 -21.73
C GLN A 236 -3.35 -5.02 -21.95
N LEU A 237 -4.53 -5.15 -21.32
CA LEU A 237 -5.39 -6.31 -21.50
C LEU A 237 -5.92 -6.42 -22.95
N TYR A 238 -6.35 -5.30 -23.54
CA TYR A 238 -6.71 -5.29 -24.96
C TYR A 238 -5.52 -5.62 -25.88
N ALA A 239 -4.33 -5.16 -25.55
CA ALA A 239 -3.13 -5.52 -26.31
C ALA A 239 -2.83 -7.02 -26.23
N GLY A 240 -3.09 -7.67 -25.08
CA GLY A 240 -2.93 -9.10 -24.88
C GLY A 240 -3.97 -9.96 -25.63
N LEU A 241 -5.15 -9.40 -25.94
CA LEU A 241 -6.20 -10.06 -26.71
C LEU A 241 -5.99 -9.98 -28.25
N ASN A 242 -5.12 -9.10 -28.74
CA ASN A 242 -4.83 -8.90 -30.17
C ASN A 242 -3.64 -9.72 -30.63
#